data_74fc80445b1c2ae68dc223d02828275a
#
_entry.id   74fc80445b1c2ae68dc223d02828275a
#
_cell.length_a   1.000
_cell.length_b   1.000
_cell.length_c   1.000
_cell.angle_alpha   90.00
_cell.angle_beta   90.00
_cell.angle_gamma   90.00
#
_symmetry.space_group_name_H-M   'P 1'
#
loop_
_entity.id
_entity.type
_entity.pdbx_description
1 polymer ?
#
loop_
_entity_poly.entity_id
_entity_poly.type
_entity_poly.pdbx_seq_one_letter_code
_entity_poly.pdbx_strand_id
1 'polypeptide(L)'
;MRQLICALILFFSIIVSHAQLTINGKISTVTTNYVNTNGKVGTGEGLQVSGKKTKTFVCGDDIVINHVITSGVAPVNKTVTYKTVLTTISGASKCWITSNLGATNEATSATDATEDASGWYWQFNYKKGYKYAGTTRTPTAWTSSGAQPTQDWQPANDPCTIELGPGWRIPNLTEWTAVRNTNGYYNNFSSDLKLHAAGYLAYQTGTITDRGSGNHYWSSDFSDATFARAYVIFPPSTYTVSNNNRLAGFTVRCIRD
;
A
#
# COMPACT_ATOMS: atom_id res chain seq x y z
N MET A 1 54.13 -20.97 -1.22
CA MET A 1 52.69 -21.26 -1.42
C MET A 1 51.81 -21.03 -0.16
N ARG A 2 52.26 -21.39 1.07
CA ARG A 2 51.41 -21.17 2.29
C ARG A 2 51.18 -19.69 2.67
N GLN A 3 52.12 -18.81 2.46
CA GLN A 3 51.94 -17.40 2.78
C GLN A 3 51.00 -16.61 1.85
N LEU A 4 50.91 -17.02 0.57
CA LEU A 4 49.99 -16.39 -0.39
C LEU A 4 48.51 -16.74 -0.10
N ILE A 5 48.25 -17.95 0.40
CA ILE A 5 46.90 -18.41 0.72
C ILE A 5 46.34 -17.69 1.98
N CYS A 6 47.19 -17.41 2.98
CA CYS A 6 46.76 -16.64 4.17
C CYS A 6 46.43 -15.19 3.84
N ALA A 7 47.18 -14.56 2.92
CA ALA A 7 46.91 -13.19 2.50
C ALA A 7 45.61 -13.08 1.69
N LEU A 8 45.31 -14.09 0.87
CA LEU A 8 44.09 -14.12 0.06
C LEU A 8 42.82 -14.32 0.91
N ILE A 9 42.90 -15.14 1.96
CA ILE A 9 41.76 -15.39 2.86
C ILE A 9 41.45 -14.14 3.71
N LEU A 10 42.48 -13.42 4.14
CA LEU A 10 42.28 -12.14 4.86
C LEU A 10 41.65 -11.07 3.97
N PHE A 11 42.04 -10.99 2.69
CA PHE A 11 41.43 -10.05 1.74
C PHE A 11 39.97 -10.38 1.43
N PHE A 12 39.62 -11.66 1.32
CA PHE A 12 38.24 -12.10 1.09
C PHE A 12 37.33 -11.82 2.30
N SER A 13 37.83 -11.99 3.52
CA SER A 13 37.06 -11.72 4.73
C SER A 13 36.75 -10.23 4.91
N ILE A 14 37.65 -9.34 4.49
CA ILE A 14 37.42 -7.88 4.56
C ILE A 14 36.40 -7.41 3.52
N ILE A 15 36.39 -7.99 2.34
CA ILE A 15 35.44 -7.66 1.27
C ILE A 15 34.02 -8.13 1.63
N VAL A 16 33.86 -9.30 2.23
CA VAL A 16 32.56 -9.82 2.66
C VAL A 16 31.95 -8.97 3.81
N SER A 17 32.76 -8.48 4.72
CA SER A 17 32.27 -7.61 5.81
C SER A 17 31.79 -6.23 5.29
N HIS A 18 32.39 -5.72 4.24
CA HIS A 18 31.94 -4.47 3.60
C HIS A 18 30.66 -4.64 2.74
N ALA A 19 30.50 -5.77 2.10
CA ALA A 19 29.32 -6.06 1.29
C ALA A 19 28.03 -6.25 2.11
N GLN A 20 28.13 -6.76 3.32
CA GLN A 20 26.98 -6.91 4.23
C GLN A 20 26.49 -5.57 4.82
N LEU A 21 27.34 -4.55 4.86
CA LEU A 21 26.96 -3.24 5.39
C LEU A 21 26.01 -2.48 4.46
N THR A 22 25.96 -2.83 3.18
CA THR A 22 25.24 -2.05 2.15
C THR A 22 23.83 -2.55 1.88
N ILE A 23 23.45 -3.78 2.29
CA ILE A 23 22.26 -4.44 1.75
C ILE A 23 20.98 -4.33 2.60
N ASN A 24 21.06 -4.10 3.92
CA ASN A 24 19.83 -4.22 4.72
C ASN A 24 19.51 -3.09 5.71
N GLY A 25 20.24 -2.01 5.76
CA GLY A 25 19.91 -0.90 6.67
C GLY A 25 19.82 -1.27 8.18
N LYS A 26 20.09 -2.51 8.54
CA LYS A 26 20.19 -2.97 9.93
C LYS A 26 21.65 -3.06 10.31
N ILE A 27 22.15 -2.04 10.97
CA ILE A 27 23.41 -2.11 11.68
C ILE A 27 23.11 -2.71 13.06
N SER A 28 23.13 -4.04 13.15
CA SER A 28 23.32 -4.67 14.45
C SER A 28 24.81 -4.65 14.73
N THR A 29 25.24 -3.88 15.72
CA THR A 29 26.59 -3.81 16.30
C THR A 29 27.69 -4.40 15.40
N VAL A 30 28.22 -3.58 14.50
CA VAL A 30 29.40 -3.99 13.74
C VAL A 30 30.61 -3.62 14.58
N THR A 31 31.25 -4.60 15.18
CA THR A 31 32.62 -4.41 15.69
C THR A 31 33.54 -4.42 14.48
N THR A 32 33.85 -3.24 13.94
CA THR A 32 34.78 -3.13 12.82
C THR A 32 36.20 -3.11 13.37
N ASN A 33 36.92 -4.18 13.15
CA ASN A 33 38.38 -4.12 13.16
C ASN A 33 38.80 -3.51 11.82
N TYR A 34 39.25 -2.29 11.79
CA TYR A 34 39.81 -1.70 10.58
C TYR A 34 41.34 -1.78 10.61
N VAL A 35 41.93 -2.02 9.46
CA VAL A 35 43.38 -1.98 9.26
C VAL A 35 43.69 -0.60 8.70
N ASN A 36 44.46 0.23 9.41
CA ASN A 36 44.91 1.49 8.89
C ASN A 36 45.96 1.27 7.79
N THR A 37 46.26 2.31 7.03
CA THR A 37 47.23 2.29 5.93
C THR A 37 48.66 1.83 6.33
N ASN A 38 48.92 1.66 7.60
CA ASN A 38 50.22 1.19 8.14
C ASN A 38 50.15 -0.26 8.66
N GLY A 39 49.04 -1.00 8.38
CA GLY A 39 48.92 -2.41 8.76
C GLY A 39 48.68 -2.68 10.25
N LYS A 40 48.38 -1.65 11.06
CA LYS A 40 48.06 -1.83 12.48
C LYS A 40 46.54 -2.01 12.65
N VAL A 41 46.14 -3.07 13.36
CA VAL A 41 44.77 -3.26 13.83
C VAL A 41 44.54 -2.30 15.01
N GLY A 42 43.69 -1.32 14.86
CA GLY A 42 43.29 -0.40 15.92
C GLY A 42 41.93 -0.76 16.47
N THR A 43 41.81 -0.88 17.79
CA THR A 43 40.55 -0.78 18.51
C THR A 43 40.40 0.67 18.90
N GLY A 44 39.81 1.49 18.04
CA GLY A 44 39.60 2.88 18.28
C GLY A 44 38.19 3.28 17.98
N GLU A 45 37.73 4.40 18.50
CA GLU A 45 36.46 5.04 18.20
C GLU A 45 36.41 5.43 16.72
N GLY A 46 36.35 4.40 15.87
CA GLY A 46 36.26 4.54 14.43
C GLY A 46 34.81 4.68 14.01
N LEU A 47 34.59 5.60 13.14
CA LEU A 47 33.38 5.86 12.38
C LEU A 47 32.09 5.89 13.23
N GLN A 48 31.84 7.05 13.81
CA GLN A 48 30.51 7.40 14.27
C GLN A 48 29.60 7.41 13.06
N VAL A 49 29.06 6.25 12.70
CA VAL A 49 27.87 6.23 11.86
C VAL A 49 26.77 6.78 12.75
N SER A 50 26.46 8.06 12.62
CA SER A 50 25.26 8.64 13.20
C SER A 50 24.08 7.98 12.50
N GLY A 51 23.76 6.76 12.92
CA GLY A 51 22.61 6.01 12.47
C GLY A 51 21.42 6.84 12.89
N LYS A 52 20.81 7.54 11.93
CA LYS A 52 19.45 8.04 12.11
C LYS A 52 18.66 6.81 12.55
N LYS A 53 18.28 6.73 13.84
CA LYS A 53 17.40 5.66 14.30
C LYS A 53 16.21 5.69 13.36
N THR A 54 16.06 4.70 12.52
CA THR A 54 14.86 4.55 11.71
C THR A 54 13.75 4.36 12.72
N LYS A 55 12.90 5.38 12.89
CA LYS A 55 11.74 5.27 13.77
C LYS A 55 10.95 4.07 13.33
N THR A 56 10.78 3.10 14.20
CA THR A 56 9.88 1.97 13.94
C THR A 56 8.48 2.55 13.77
N PHE A 57 7.81 2.22 12.67
CA PHE A 57 6.44 2.66 12.43
C PHE A 57 5.52 2.20 13.59
N VAL A 58 4.78 3.14 14.12
CA VAL A 58 3.73 2.90 15.11
C VAL A 58 2.42 3.42 14.52
N CYS A 59 1.36 2.65 14.63
CA CYS A 59 0.06 3.08 14.14
C CYS A 59 -0.41 4.34 14.88
N GLY A 60 -0.90 5.32 14.14
CA GLY A 60 -1.12 6.70 14.56
C GLY A 60 -0.03 7.66 14.06
N ASP A 61 1.11 7.13 13.60
CA ASP A 61 2.08 7.96 12.89
C ASP A 61 1.64 8.20 11.45
N ASP A 62 1.98 9.35 10.90
CA ASP A 62 1.89 9.62 9.48
C ASP A 62 2.97 8.83 8.74
N ILE A 63 2.63 8.29 7.57
CA ILE A 63 3.56 7.63 6.66
C ILE A 63 3.71 8.41 5.36
N VAL A 64 4.94 8.75 5.00
CA VAL A 64 5.25 9.43 3.74
C VAL A 64 5.66 8.39 2.71
N ILE A 65 4.90 8.29 1.63
CA ILE A 65 5.14 7.36 0.54
C ILE A 65 5.46 8.12 -0.74
N ASN A 66 6.57 7.76 -1.36
CA ASN A 66 6.94 8.24 -2.67
C ASN A 66 6.51 7.20 -3.72
N HIS A 67 5.33 7.37 -4.25
CA HIS A 67 4.80 6.54 -5.31
C HIS A 67 5.55 6.79 -6.62
N VAL A 68 5.98 5.73 -7.28
CA VAL A 68 6.71 5.82 -8.55
C VAL A 68 6.10 4.91 -9.61
N ILE A 69 5.96 5.40 -10.84
CA ILE A 69 5.40 4.64 -11.97
C ILE A 69 6.19 3.34 -12.20
N THR A 70 7.49 3.33 -11.91
CA THR A 70 8.36 2.16 -12.08
C THR A 70 7.99 0.99 -11.16
N SER A 71 7.19 1.20 -10.10
CA SER A 71 6.63 0.12 -9.29
C SER A 71 5.67 -0.77 -10.11
N GLY A 72 5.11 -0.21 -11.19
CA GLY A 72 4.07 -0.83 -12.01
C GLY A 72 2.70 -0.83 -11.33
N VAL A 73 2.56 -0.14 -10.20
CA VAL A 73 1.32 0.01 -9.41
C VAL A 73 0.78 1.42 -9.54
N ALA A 74 1.58 2.41 -9.18
CA ALA A 74 1.20 3.81 -9.23
C ALA A 74 0.99 4.26 -10.69
N PRO A 75 -0.15 4.90 -11.00
CA PRO A 75 -0.40 5.43 -12.35
C PRO A 75 0.40 6.70 -12.65
N VAL A 76 0.86 7.41 -11.64
CA VAL A 76 1.67 8.64 -11.72
C VAL A 76 2.67 8.70 -10.58
N ASN A 77 3.80 9.40 -10.79
CA ASN A 77 4.73 9.71 -9.70
C ASN A 77 4.07 10.73 -8.76
N LYS A 78 4.09 10.45 -7.47
CA LYS A 78 3.44 11.30 -6.47
C LYS A 78 3.96 10.98 -5.06
N THR A 79 4.28 11.99 -4.27
CA THR A 79 4.52 11.83 -2.84
C THR A 79 3.24 12.13 -2.07
N VAL A 80 2.86 11.21 -1.17
CA VAL A 80 1.66 11.33 -0.34
C VAL A 80 2.02 11.07 1.11
N THR A 81 1.43 11.86 2.01
CA THR A 81 1.45 11.60 3.44
C THR A 81 0.12 10.99 3.84
N TYR A 82 0.13 9.72 4.25
CA TYR A 82 -1.05 9.03 4.77
C TYR A 82 -1.08 9.12 6.29
N LYS A 83 -2.19 9.59 6.83
CA LYS A 83 -2.49 9.41 8.25
C LYS A 83 -2.89 7.96 8.51
N THR A 84 -2.56 7.48 9.69
CA THR A 84 -2.95 6.13 10.12
C THR A 84 -3.75 6.17 11.40
N VAL A 85 -4.60 5.19 11.59
CA VAL A 85 -5.44 5.04 12.79
C VAL A 85 -5.48 3.58 13.25
N LEU A 86 -5.29 3.38 14.55
CA LEU A 86 -5.53 2.09 15.18
C LEU A 86 -6.99 2.03 15.62
N THR A 87 -7.75 1.07 15.07
CA THR A 87 -9.18 0.96 15.37
C THR A 87 -9.64 -0.49 15.38
N THR A 88 -10.71 -0.79 16.10
CA THR A 88 -11.33 -2.11 16.17
C THR A 88 -12.51 -2.28 15.22
N ILE A 89 -12.76 -1.31 14.37
CA ILE A 89 -13.93 -1.26 13.47
C ILE A 89 -14.05 -2.49 12.55
N SER A 90 -12.92 -3.14 12.24
CA SER A 90 -12.83 -4.36 11.42
C SER A 90 -12.93 -5.67 12.22
N GLY A 91 -13.42 -5.60 13.46
CA GLY A 91 -13.58 -6.76 14.34
C GLY A 91 -12.37 -7.07 15.23
N ALA A 92 -11.18 -6.58 14.87
CA ALA A 92 -9.96 -6.67 15.65
C ALA A 92 -9.20 -5.35 15.58
N SER A 93 -8.31 -5.10 16.53
CA SER A 93 -7.44 -3.91 16.52
C SER A 93 -6.47 -4.00 15.36
N LYS A 94 -6.65 -3.15 14.37
CA LYS A 94 -5.86 -3.08 13.14
C LYS A 94 -5.49 -1.65 12.81
N CYS A 95 -4.38 -1.47 12.12
CA CYS A 95 -3.95 -0.18 11.62
C CYS A 95 -4.47 0.08 10.21
N TRP A 96 -5.08 1.22 9.98
CA TRP A 96 -5.63 1.62 8.68
C TRP A 96 -5.03 2.95 8.23
N ILE A 97 -4.87 3.14 6.92
CA ILE A 97 -4.76 4.48 6.36
C ILE A 97 -6.16 5.13 6.36
N THR A 98 -6.25 6.44 6.58
CA THR A 98 -7.52 7.16 6.69
C THR A 98 -8.01 7.75 5.36
N SER A 99 -7.17 7.72 4.33
CA SER A 99 -7.50 8.11 2.95
C SER A 99 -7.40 6.93 1.97
N ASN A 100 -7.97 7.06 0.79
CA ASN A 100 -7.81 6.06 -0.27
C ASN A 100 -6.37 6.03 -0.77
N LEU A 101 -5.87 4.87 -1.17
CA LEU A 101 -4.52 4.78 -1.73
C LEU A 101 -4.39 5.67 -2.97
N GLY A 102 -3.34 6.51 -3.01
CA GLY A 102 -3.13 7.51 -4.05
C GLY A 102 -3.91 8.82 -3.86
N ALA A 103 -4.74 8.98 -2.83
CA ALA A 103 -5.34 10.26 -2.48
C ALA A 103 -4.30 11.23 -1.92
N THR A 104 -4.40 12.53 -2.26
CA THR A 104 -3.54 13.58 -1.70
C THR A 104 -4.04 14.00 -0.32
N ASN A 105 -5.36 14.02 -0.16
CA ASN A 105 -6.04 14.50 1.04
C ASN A 105 -7.02 13.45 1.57
N GLU A 106 -7.32 13.53 2.85
CA GLU A 106 -8.50 12.87 3.39
C GLU A 106 -9.77 13.54 2.82
N ALA A 107 -10.83 12.76 2.65
CA ALA A 107 -12.12 13.31 2.28
C ALA A 107 -12.66 14.25 3.37
N THR A 108 -13.32 15.32 2.94
CA THR A 108 -13.92 16.35 3.84
C THR A 108 -15.39 16.08 4.13
N SER A 109 -16.04 15.21 3.34
CA SER A 109 -17.42 14.79 3.52
C SER A 109 -17.67 13.40 2.94
N ALA A 110 -18.82 12.78 3.29
CA ALA A 110 -19.24 11.50 2.74
C ALA A 110 -19.42 11.54 1.20
N THR A 111 -19.69 12.71 0.66
CA THR A 111 -19.93 12.95 -0.76
C THR A 111 -18.81 13.76 -1.41
N ASP A 112 -17.62 13.80 -0.81
CA ASP A 112 -16.47 14.48 -1.40
C ASP A 112 -16.15 13.88 -2.78
N ALA A 113 -16.31 14.71 -3.82
CA ALA A 113 -16.09 14.32 -5.21
C ALA A 113 -14.75 14.80 -5.78
N THR A 114 -13.87 15.32 -4.94
CA THR A 114 -12.57 15.83 -5.39
C THR A 114 -11.65 14.72 -5.83
N GLU A 115 -10.84 14.98 -6.83
CA GLU A 115 -9.82 14.05 -7.31
C GLU A 115 -8.77 13.77 -6.24
N ASP A 116 -8.46 14.78 -5.44
CA ASP A 116 -7.46 14.72 -4.39
C ASP A 116 -7.87 13.79 -3.25
N ALA A 117 -9.17 13.67 -2.95
CA ALA A 117 -9.68 12.73 -1.97
C ALA A 117 -9.95 11.33 -2.55
N SER A 118 -10.29 11.25 -3.85
CA SER A 118 -10.70 9.98 -4.48
C SER A 118 -9.59 8.94 -4.54
N GLY A 119 -8.34 9.34 -4.76
CA GLY A 119 -7.22 8.42 -4.92
C GLY A 119 -7.22 7.72 -6.28
N TRP A 120 -6.76 6.48 -6.29
CA TRP A 120 -6.62 5.66 -7.50
C TRP A 120 -7.55 4.46 -7.48
N TYR A 121 -7.66 3.78 -8.64
CA TYR A 121 -8.59 2.68 -8.88
C TYR A 121 -7.84 1.48 -9.44
N TRP A 122 -8.23 0.26 -9.06
CA TRP A 122 -7.65 -0.99 -9.56
C TRP A 122 -8.72 -1.95 -10.02
N GLN A 123 -8.42 -2.70 -11.07
CA GLN A 123 -9.17 -3.90 -11.41
C GLN A 123 -8.77 -5.03 -10.46
N PHE A 124 -9.70 -5.92 -10.13
CA PHE A 124 -9.48 -6.96 -9.12
C PHE A 124 -8.27 -7.85 -9.45
N ASN A 125 -7.35 -7.98 -8.49
CA ASN A 125 -6.11 -8.75 -8.59
C ASN A 125 -5.18 -8.35 -9.75
N TYR A 126 -5.31 -7.11 -10.26
CA TYR A 126 -4.34 -6.51 -11.15
C TYR A 126 -3.45 -5.52 -10.40
N LYS A 127 -2.17 -5.59 -10.72
CA LYS A 127 -1.15 -4.73 -10.11
C LYS A 127 -1.32 -3.26 -10.50
N LYS A 128 -1.71 -2.99 -11.75
CA LYS A 128 -1.73 -1.66 -12.35
C LYS A 128 -2.89 -0.81 -11.85
N GLY A 129 -2.57 0.34 -11.26
CA GLY A 129 -3.53 1.35 -10.85
C GLY A 129 -3.90 2.34 -11.96
N TYR A 130 -5.03 3.01 -11.75
CA TYR A 130 -5.56 4.04 -12.65
C TYR A 130 -5.89 5.30 -11.87
N LYS A 131 -5.46 6.46 -12.38
CA LYS A 131 -5.93 7.78 -11.96
C LYS A 131 -7.01 8.25 -12.92
N TYR A 132 -8.04 8.93 -12.41
CA TYR A 132 -9.04 9.59 -13.24
C TYR A 132 -9.13 11.06 -12.86
N ALA A 133 -8.77 11.96 -13.81
CA ALA A 133 -8.71 13.38 -13.60
C ALA A 133 -9.49 14.11 -14.72
N GLY A 134 -10.42 15.00 -14.36
CA GLY A 134 -11.35 15.62 -15.29
C GLY A 134 -12.13 14.55 -16.05
N THR A 135 -11.85 14.40 -17.34
CA THR A 135 -12.43 13.40 -18.24
C THR A 135 -11.44 12.30 -18.65
N THR A 136 -10.23 12.30 -18.08
CA THR A 136 -9.13 11.48 -18.56
C THR A 136 -8.69 10.45 -17.54
N ARG A 137 -8.59 9.19 -17.99
CA ARG A 137 -7.96 8.09 -17.24
C ARG A 137 -6.47 8.01 -17.57
N THR A 138 -5.64 7.81 -16.58
CA THR A 138 -4.20 7.54 -16.71
C THR A 138 -3.87 6.22 -15.99
N PRO A 139 -3.29 5.23 -16.66
CA PRO A 139 -3.07 5.15 -18.11
C PRO A 139 -4.37 5.00 -18.89
N THR A 140 -4.36 5.35 -20.20
CA THR A 140 -5.55 5.31 -21.05
C THR A 140 -5.98 3.90 -21.44
N ALA A 141 -5.04 2.94 -21.53
CA ALA A 141 -5.36 1.54 -21.83
C ALA A 141 -6.24 0.92 -20.73
N TRP A 142 -7.31 0.24 -21.13
CA TRP A 142 -8.28 -0.39 -20.22
C TRP A 142 -8.57 -1.83 -20.65
N THR A 143 -8.66 -2.74 -19.69
CA THR A 143 -9.04 -4.13 -19.93
C THR A 143 -10.53 -4.28 -19.66
N SER A 144 -11.34 -4.54 -20.68
CA SER A 144 -12.79 -4.72 -20.56
C SER A 144 -13.26 -6.15 -20.82
N SER A 145 -12.35 -7.06 -21.16
CA SER A 145 -12.65 -8.46 -21.48
C SER A 145 -11.40 -9.34 -21.27
N GLY A 146 -11.58 -10.65 -21.37
CA GLY A 146 -10.51 -11.64 -21.28
C GLY A 146 -10.52 -12.42 -19.95
N ALA A 147 -9.63 -13.40 -19.87
CA ALA A 147 -9.47 -14.24 -18.68
C ALA A 147 -8.98 -13.39 -17.49
N GLN A 148 -9.59 -13.62 -16.33
CA GLN A 148 -9.31 -12.92 -15.10
C GLN A 148 -8.64 -13.86 -14.08
N PRO A 149 -7.78 -13.36 -13.17
CA PRO A 149 -7.27 -14.17 -12.06
C PRO A 149 -8.42 -14.80 -11.26
N THR A 150 -8.36 -16.12 -11.02
CA THR A 150 -9.43 -16.89 -10.37
C THR A 150 -9.08 -17.24 -8.92
N GLN A 151 -8.54 -16.31 -8.18
CA GLN A 151 -8.08 -16.48 -6.81
C GLN A 151 -8.15 -15.14 -6.07
N ASP A 152 -8.07 -15.18 -4.76
CA ASP A 152 -7.98 -14.01 -3.91
C ASP A 152 -6.83 -13.09 -4.34
N TRP A 153 -6.89 -11.84 -3.96
CA TRP A 153 -5.86 -10.87 -4.30
C TRP A 153 -4.50 -11.32 -3.81
N GLN A 154 -3.57 -11.49 -4.75
CA GLN A 154 -2.25 -12.01 -4.44
C GLN A 154 -1.33 -10.88 -3.94
N PRO A 155 -0.48 -11.13 -2.94
CA PRO A 155 0.45 -10.11 -2.41
C PRO A 155 1.33 -9.47 -3.48
N ALA A 156 1.70 -10.21 -4.53
CA ALA A 156 2.49 -9.71 -5.66
C ALA A 156 1.76 -8.68 -6.53
N ASN A 157 0.42 -8.63 -6.42
CA ASN A 157 -0.46 -7.69 -7.13
C ASN A 157 -1.13 -6.70 -6.18
N ASP A 158 -1.06 -6.91 -4.86
CA ASP A 158 -1.72 -6.07 -3.86
C ASP A 158 -1.07 -4.68 -3.80
N PRO A 159 -1.78 -3.62 -4.21
CA PRO A 159 -1.22 -2.28 -4.23
C PRO A 159 -0.86 -1.76 -2.84
N CYS A 160 -1.56 -2.18 -1.78
CA CYS A 160 -1.22 -1.80 -0.42
C CYS A 160 0.10 -2.42 0.03
N THR A 161 0.31 -3.71 -0.26
CA THR A 161 1.57 -4.41 0.05
C THR A 161 2.74 -3.78 -0.72
N ILE A 162 2.54 -3.48 -2.01
CA ILE A 162 3.62 -3.00 -2.89
C ILE A 162 3.98 -1.55 -2.57
N GLU A 163 2.99 -0.69 -2.37
CA GLU A 163 3.21 0.75 -2.20
C GLU A 163 3.53 1.13 -0.74
N LEU A 164 2.89 0.49 0.25
CA LEU A 164 3.09 0.82 1.67
C LEU A 164 4.08 -0.11 2.37
N GLY A 165 4.45 -1.21 1.73
CA GLY A 165 5.41 -2.17 2.26
C GLY A 165 4.81 -3.33 3.08
N PRO A 166 5.67 -4.19 3.63
CA PRO A 166 5.26 -5.41 4.32
C PRO A 166 4.30 -5.17 5.48
N GLY A 167 3.31 -6.06 5.60
CA GLY A 167 2.26 -6.01 6.62
C GLY A 167 1.03 -5.22 6.18
N TRP A 168 1.13 -4.33 5.18
CA TRP A 168 -0.02 -3.66 4.58
C TRP A 168 -0.66 -4.53 3.50
N ARG A 169 -1.97 -4.53 3.43
CA ARG A 169 -2.77 -5.28 2.45
C ARG A 169 -4.16 -4.67 2.22
N ILE A 170 -4.84 -5.14 1.21
CA ILE A 170 -6.27 -4.89 1.03
C ILE A 170 -7.06 -5.64 2.13
N PRO A 171 -8.10 -5.04 2.74
CA PRO A 171 -8.95 -5.71 3.71
C PRO A 171 -9.73 -6.87 3.09
N ASN A 172 -9.96 -7.93 3.87
CA ASN A 172 -10.78 -9.06 3.45
C ASN A 172 -12.28 -8.84 3.70
N LEU A 173 -13.10 -9.76 3.17
CA LEU A 173 -14.56 -9.73 3.30
C LEU A 173 -15.04 -9.68 4.75
N THR A 174 -14.39 -10.42 5.65
CA THR A 174 -14.76 -10.46 7.07
C THR A 174 -14.53 -9.10 7.71
N GLU A 175 -13.41 -8.44 7.41
CA GLU A 175 -13.08 -7.11 7.90
C GLU A 175 -14.06 -6.05 7.39
N TRP A 176 -14.38 -6.06 6.10
CA TRP A 176 -15.40 -5.16 5.54
C TRP A 176 -16.80 -5.43 6.10
N THR A 177 -17.14 -6.68 6.37
CA THR A 177 -18.41 -7.05 7.01
C THR A 177 -18.47 -6.51 8.46
N ALA A 178 -17.36 -6.58 9.18
CA ALA A 178 -17.28 -5.99 10.52
C ALA A 178 -17.40 -4.47 10.47
N VAL A 179 -16.71 -3.79 9.55
CA VAL A 179 -16.83 -2.33 9.31
C VAL A 179 -18.29 -1.94 9.08
N ARG A 180 -19.00 -2.67 8.20
CA ARG A 180 -20.41 -2.47 7.92
C ARG A 180 -21.26 -2.60 9.21
N ASN A 181 -21.03 -3.65 9.98
CA ASN A 181 -21.84 -3.97 11.16
C ASN A 181 -21.58 -3.00 12.32
N THR A 182 -20.34 -2.54 12.48
CA THR A 182 -19.95 -1.63 13.57
C THR A 182 -20.45 -0.21 13.33
N ASN A 183 -20.41 0.30 12.10
CA ASN A 183 -20.79 1.67 11.78
C ASN A 183 -22.30 1.87 11.61
N GLY A 184 -23.08 0.80 11.56
CA GLY A 184 -24.48 0.89 11.16
C GLY A 184 -24.60 1.36 9.71
N TYR A 185 -25.84 1.47 9.21
CA TYR A 185 -26.10 1.81 7.81
C TYR A 185 -25.81 3.28 7.45
N TYR A 186 -25.45 4.15 8.39
CA TYR A 186 -25.52 5.61 8.16
C TYR A 186 -24.27 6.42 8.47
N ASN A 187 -23.15 5.82 8.93
CA ASN A 187 -22.07 6.64 9.50
C ASN A 187 -20.62 6.27 9.09
N ASN A 188 -20.41 5.79 7.87
CA ASN A 188 -19.07 5.39 7.44
C ASN A 188 -18.08 6.55 7.30
N PHE A 189 -18.54 7.77 7.03
CA PHE A 189 -17.67 8.94 6.95
C PHE A 189 -17.25 9.44 8.34
N SER A 190 -18.17 9.42 9.33
CA SER A 190 -17.83 9.82 10.70
C SER A 190 -16.99 8.80 11.45
N SER A 191 -16.79 7.60 10.88
CA SER A 191 -15.82 6.65 11.41
C SER A 191 -14.40 7.16 11.25
N ASP A 192 -13.46 6.53 11.97
CA ASP A 192 -12.04 6.79 11.85
C ASP A 192 -11.53 6.63 10.40
N LEU A 193 -12.22 5.84 9.56
CA LEU A 193 -11.78 5.52 8.22
C LEU A 193 -12.10 6.59 7.18
N LYS A 194 -12.99 7.56 7.44
CA LYS A 194 -13.38 8.61 6.47
C LYS A 194 -13.77 8.06 5.09
N LEU A 195 -14.55 6.96 5.06
CA LEU A 195 -15.01 6.37 3.80
C LEU A 195 -16.00 7.31 3.10
N HIS A 196 -15.82 7.54 1.79
CA HIS A 196 -16.58 8.54 1.05
C HIS A 196 -16.87 8.07 -0.39
N ALA A 197 -17.73 8.80 -1.07
CA ALA A 197 -18.20 8.53 -2.43
C ALA A 197 -17.14 8.92 -3.50
N ALA A 198 -16.01 8.22 -3.53
CA ALA A 198 -14.92 8.45 -4.47
C ALA A 198 -15.26 8.05 -5.93
N GLY A 199 -16.39 7.38 -6.16
CA GLY A 199 -16.74 6.81 -7.46
C GLY A 199 -15.99 5.52 -7.78
N TYR A 200 -16.25 4.99 -8.97
CA TYR A 200 -15.57 3.80 -9.50
C TYR A 200 -15.43 3.89 -11.02
N LEU A 201 -14.56 3.08 -11.61
CA LEU A 201 -14.42 2.98 -13.07
C LEU A 201 -15.28 1.83 -13.60
N ALA A 202 -16.20 2.17 -14.52
CA ALA A 202 -17.11 1.20 -15.15
C ALA A 202 -16.32 0.11 -15.90
N TYR A 203 -16.68 -1.16 -15.74
CA TYR A 203 -15.91 -2.29 -16.28
C TYR A 203 -15.76 -2.28 -17.80
N GLN A 204 -16.78 -1.82 -18.52
CA GLN A 204 -16.80 -1.79 -19.98
C GLN A 204 -15.90 -0.72 -20.56
N THR A 205 -15.87 0.47 -19.97
CA THR A 205 -15.26 1.67 -20.55
C THR A 205 -14.09 2.21 -19.73
N GLY A 206 -14.03 1.88 -18.45
CA GLY A 206 -13.09 2.49 -17.50
C GLY A 206 -13.34 3.97 -17.28
N THR A 207 -14.56 4.45 -17.55
CA THR A 207 -14.97 5.83 -17.23
C THR A 207 -15.43 5.94 -15.79
N ILE A 208 -15.21 7.10 -15.20
CA ILE A 208 -15.65 7.36 -13.82
C ILE A 208 -17.16 7.38 -13.73
N THR A 209 -17.69 6.77 -12.68
CA THR A 209 -19.11 6.70 -12.36
C THR A 209 -19.28 6.97 -10.86
N ASP A 210 -20.38 7.59 -10.48
CA ASP A 210 -20.85 7.83 -9.10
C ASP A 210 -19.89 8.61 -8.18
N ARG A 211 -18.89 9.32 -8.72
CA ARG A 211 -18.06 10.20 -7.90
C ARG A 211 -18.93 11.28 -7.25
N GLY A 212 -18.91 11.36 -5.92
CA GLY A 212 -19.76 12.24 -5.12
C GLY A 212 -21.10 11.62 -4.70
N SER A 213 -21.49 10.46 -5.26
CA SER A 213 -22.73 9.76 -4.89
C SER A 213 -22.52 8.34 -4.38
N GLY A 214 -21.45 7.66 -4.79
CA GLY A 214 -21.16 6.30 -4.36
C GLY A 214 -19.69 5.93 -4.50
N ASN A 215 -19.31 4.79 -3.92
CA ASN A 215 -18.00 4.18 -4.09
C ASN A 215 -18.04 2.68 -3.85
N HIS A 216 -17.05 2.01 -4.41
CA HIS A 216 -16.76 0.61 -4.20
C HIS A 216 -15.31 0.46 -3.73
N TYR A 217 -15.12 -0.23 -2.61
CA TYR A 217 -13.80 -0.57 -2.06
C TYR A 217 -13.56 -2.06 -2.29
N TRP A 218 -12.48 -2.43 -2.95
CA TRP A 218 -12.14 -3.84 -3.09
C TRP A 218 -11.95 -4.52 -1.73
N SER A 219 -12.52 -5.70 -1.59
CA SER A 219 -12.03 -6.75 -0.68
C SER A 219 -10.95 -7.57 -1.37
N SER A 220 -10.09 -8.23 -0.60
CA SER A 220 -9.11 -9.17 -1.17
C SER A 220 -9.74 -10.47 -1.69
N ASP A 221 -11.02 -10.72 -1.40
CA ASP A 221 -11.66 -11.99 -1.65
C ASP A 221 -12.23 -12.12 -3.05
N PHE A 222 -11.84 -13.19 -3.70
CA PHE A 222 -12.43 -13.71 -4.94
C PHE A 222 -13.85 -14.23 -4.69
N SER A 223 -14.72 -14.20 -5.69
CA SER A 223 -16.04 -14.81 -5.63
C SER A 223 -16.19 -15.90 -6.68
N ASP A 224 -16.08 -15.53 -7.95
CA ASP A 224 -16.22 -16.46 -9.08
C ASP A 224 -15.54 -15.94 -10.34
N ALA A 225 -15.70 -16.61 -11.48
CA ALA A 225 -15.06 -16.24 -12.75
C ALA A 225 -15.35 -14.81 -13.21
N THR A 226 -16.44 -14.19 -12.79
CA THR A 226 -16.89 -12.85 -13.21
C THR A 226 -16.78 -11.82 -12.09
N PHE A 227 -16.96 -12.26 -10.82
CA PHE A 227 -17.15 -11.37 -9.70
C PHE A 227 -16.11 -11.55 -8.61
N ALA A 228 -15.85 -10.45 -7.87
CA ALA A 228 -15.12 -10.42 -6.61
C ALA A 228 -15.89 -9.58 -5.58
N ARG A 229 -15.48 -9.67 -4.33
CA ARG A 229 -16.15 -8.98 -3.22
C ARG A 229 -15.69 -7.53 -3.12
N ALA A 230 -16.66 -6.66 -2.85
CA ALA A 230 -16.40 -5.26 -2.57
C ALA A 230 -17.32 -4.74 -1.48
N TYR A 231 -16.81 -3.80 -0.70
CA TYR A 231 -17.62 -2.97 0.18
C TYR A 231 -18.13 -1.77 -0.61
N VAL A 232 -19.45 -1.63 -0.67
CA VAL A 232 -20.15 -0.66 -1.52
C VAL A 232 -20.87 0.34 -0.65
N ILE A 233 -20.67 1.63 -0.95
CA ILE A 233 -21.31 2.74 -0.24
C ILE A 233 -22.01 3.69 -1.21
N PHE A 234 -23.25 4.06 -0.88
CA PHE A 234 -24.02 5.13 -1.49
C PHE A 234 -24.64 5.97 -0.37
N PRO A 235 -23.91 6.96 0.14
CA PRO A 235 -24.41 7.81 1.21
C PRO A 235 -25.71 8.53 0.83
N PRO A 236 -26.65 8.73 1.73
CA PRO A 236 -26.62 8.30 3.12
C PRO A 236 -27.23 6.92 3.40
N SER A 237 -27.68 6.18 2.39
CA SER A 237 -28.65 5.11 2.56
C SER A 237 -28.15 3.68 2.35
N THR A 238 -27.06 3.47 1.58
CA THR A 238 -26.63 2.11 1.21
C THR A 238 -25.19 1.86 1.63
N TYR A 239 -25.01 0.81 2.45
CA TYR A 239 -23.69 0.32 2.87
C TYR A 239 -23.77 -1.21 2.92
N THR A 240 -23.12 -1.87 1.97
CA THR A 240 -23.24 -3.31 1.82
C THR A 240 -21.96 -3.96 1.34
N VAL A 241 -21.84 -5.27 1.50
CA VAL A 241 -20.84 -6.08 0.82
C VAL A 241 -21.53 -6.86 -0.30
N SER A 242 -21.01 -6.76 -1.51
CA SER A 242 -21.63 -7.37 -2.69
C SER A 242 -20.60 -7.92 -3.68
N ASN A 243 -21.10 -8.72 -4.61
CA ASN A 243 -20.35 -9.19 -5.77
C ASN A 243 -20.29 -8.08 -6.82
N ASN A 244 -19.10 -7.83 -7.35
CA ASN A 244 -18.88 -6.80 -8.34
C ASN A 244 -17.98 -7.32 -9.45
N ASN A 245 -18.19 -6.82 -10.67
CA ASN A 245 -17.43 -7.24 -11.83
C ASN A 245 -15.94 -6.93 -11.63
N ARG A 246 -15.09 -7.95 -11.78
CA ARG A 246 -13.65 -7.87 -11.52
C ARG A 246 -12.89 -6.93 -12.46
N LEU A 247 -13.47 -6.63 -13.61
CA LEU A 247 -12.92 -5.67 -14.57
C LEU A 247 -13.30 -4.23 -14.26
N ALA A 248 -14.18 -3.97 -13.29
CA ALA A 248 -14.40 -2.62 -12.79
C ALA A 248 -13.17 -2.12 -12.02
N GLY A 249 -12.96 -0.82 -12.03
CA GLY A 249 -11.88 -0.20 -11.27
C GLY A 249 -12.40 0.39 -9.97
N PHE A 250 -12.00 -0.17 -8.83
CA PHE A 250 -12.43 0.30 -7.53
C PHE A 250 -11.26 0.86 -6.71
N THR A 251 -11.60 1.73 -5.78
CA THR A 251 -10.61 2.25 -4.82
C THR A 251 -10.18 1.16 -3.84
N VAL A 252 -9.02 1.33 -3.24
CA VAL A 252 -8.55 0.49 -2.15
C VAL A 252 -8.27 1.32 -0.91
N ARG A 253 -8.56 0.73 0.24
CA ARG A 253 -8.20 1.20 1.56
C ARG A 253 -7.26 0.17 2.17
N CYS A 254 -6.12 0.60 2.68
CA CYS A 254 -5.13 -0.34 3.18
C CYS A 254 -5.25 -0.55 4.68
N ILE A 255 -5.09 -1.81 5.08
CA ILE A 255 -5.06 -2.26 6.47
C ILE A 255 -3.71 -2.93 6.75
N ARG A 256 -3.28 -2.87 8.00
CA ARG A 256 -2.07 -3.53 8.49
C ARG A 256 -2.38 -4.39 9.69
N ASP A 257 -1.81 -5.61 9.68
CA ASP A 257 -1.88 -6.60 10.76
C ASP A 257 -0.98 -6.24 11.94
#